data_4d58772cfb1a6cec32381db0793381cf
#
_entry.id   4d58772cfb1a6cec32381db0793381cf
#
_cell.length_a   1.000
_cell.length_b   1.000
_cell.length_c   1.000
_cell.angle_alpha   90.00
_cell.angle_beta   90.00
_cell.angle_gamma   90.00
#
_symmetry.space_group_name_H-M   'P 1'
#
loop_
_entity.id
_entity.type
_entity.pdbx_description
1 polymer ?
#
loop_
_entity_poly.entity_id
_entity_poly.type
_entity_poly.pdbx_seq_one_letter_code
_entity_poly.pdbx_strand_id
1 'polypeptide(L)'
;MSINRSIADLLRSHATIPTAAAAAAPGANLLINGAFTVAQRGTSFDIDPNASGTDEYYTLDRWHLYAYLVDADYTVTQETLTPGTDEPYDHGFRHSIKVNCDVASASPGATDTLALAQKLEGQNVQSLAYGDAQAKSSTVSFWHKHTKTGTHCVTILRSGGYGWASKQYTQTTTNTWEFATVTIPANTANIPANTNAAALDIQFGISVGSTYTSGSEAAWGSVNGNYFPGQVNNMDNTSNNFEIAGVKWELGSEATTYIHEDYGTTLQKCLRYFWDPLQGGGDTTISDGGQTATTTVEATIQYPVRMRAAPTFTLVDTGTDGDGLQIQQKSGTAAWATSAVISYSNSRMSWLRISWSGAVGAVNHVMRIYSAHANTRLQWSAEL
;
A
#
# COMPACT_ATOMS: atom_id res chain seq x y z
N MET A 1 9.93 50.48 -38.91
CA MET A 1 9.04 50.23 -37.74
C MET A 1 9.68 49.12 -36.92
N SER A 2 10.02 49.40 -35.70
CA SER A 2 10.92 48.54 -34.93
C SER A 2 10.18 47.33 -34.32
N ILE A 3 10.81 46.17 -34.40
CA ILE A 3 10.41 44.90 -33.80
C ILE A 3 10.07 45.04 -32.30
N ASN A 4 10.65 46.02 -31.62
CA ASN A 4 10.42 46.30 -30.20
C ASN A 4 9.00 46.81 -29.87
N ARG A 5 8.26 47.38 -30.82
CA ARG A 5 6.86 47.76 -30.59
C ARG A 5 5.94 46.55 -30.61
N SER A 6 6.21 45.57 -31.44
CA SER A 6 5.42 44.35 -31.54
C SER A 6 5.50 43.47 -30.28
N ILE A 7 6.69 43.43 -29.64
CA ILE A 7 6.89 42.70 -28.41
C ILE A 7 6.19 43.37 -27.21
N ALA A 8 6.25 44.74 -27.17
CA ALA A 8 5.55 45.47 -26.11
C ALA A 8 4.02 45.36 -26.23
N ASP A 9 3.49 45.32 -27.46
CA ASP A 9 2.06 45.14 -27.70
C ASP A 9 1.62 43.68 -27.43
N LEU A 10 2.47 42.70 -27.72
CA LEU A 10 2.23 41.30 -27.34
C LEU A 10 2.19 41.12 -25.82
N LEU A 11 3.14 41.76 -25.10
CA LEU A 11 3.17 41.70 -23.64
C LEU A 11 2.01 42.44 -22.97
N ARG A 12 1.48 43.48 -23.60
CA ARG A 12 0.29 44.20 -23.13
C ARG A 12 -1.01 43.43 -23.43
N SER A 13 -1.11 42.70 -24.54
CA SER A 13 -2.24 41.88 -24.87
C SER A 13 -2.38 40.65 -23.98
N HIS A 14 -1.31 40.22 -23.31
CA HIS A 14 -1.34 39.14 -22.32
C HIS A 14 -1.76 39.62 -20.92
N ALA A 15 -1.86 40.94 -20.69
CA ALA A 15 -2.30 41.47 -19.39
C ALA A 15 -3.82 41.41 -19.15
N THR A 16 -4.59 40.92 -20.12
CA THR A 16 -6.02 40.68 -19.99
C THR A 16 -6.42 39.32 -20.53
N ILE A 17 -5.74 38.27 -20.07
CA ILE A 17 -6.36 36.95 -20.10
C ILE A 17 -7.46 37.02 -19.05
N PRO A 18 -8.75 36.90 -19.44
CA PRO A 18 -9.77 36.71 -18.44
C PRO A 18 -9.35 35.47 -17.64
N THR A 19 -9.20 35.59 -16.33
CA THR A 19 -9.19 34.47 -15.45
C THR A 19 -10.58 33.82 -15.49
N ALA A 20 -10.88 33.09 -16.58
CA ALA A 20 -11.71 31.92 -16.39
C ALA A 20 -10.97 31.16 -15.29
N ALA A 21 -11.63 30.92 -14.15
CA ALA A 21 -11.04 30.11 -13.12
C ALA A 21 -10.50 28.86 -13.81
N ALA A 22 -9.18 28.82 -13.99
CA ALA A 22 -8.55 27.67 -14.60
C ALA A 22 -8.92 26.54 -13.67
N ALA A 23 -9.61 25.53 -14.21
CA ALA A 23 -9.85 24.30 -13.46
C ALA A 23 -8.49 23.95 -12.85
N ALA A 24 -8.43 23.81 -11.54
CA ALA A 24 -7.17 23.58 -10.84
C ALA A 24 -6.45 22.44 -11.55
N ALA A 25 -5.19 22.65 -11.91
CA ALA A 25 -4.42 21.57 -12.52
C ALA A 25 -4.51 20.35 -11.62
N PRO A 26 -4.73 19.14 -12.17
CA PRO A 26 -4.89 17.94 -11.34
C PRO A 26 -3.73 17.82 -10.37
N GLY A 27 -4.02 17.75 -9.07
CA GLY A 27 -3.04 17.58 -8.03
C GLY A 27 -2.40 16.19 -8.10
N ALA A 28 -1.13 16.07 -7.73
CA ALA A 28 -0.46 14.79 -7.59
C ALA A 28 -1.14 13.96 -6.49
N ASN A 29 -1.31 12.66 -6.74
CA ASN A 29 -1.78 11.73 -5.71
C ASN A 29 -0.68 11.53 -4.65
N LEU A 30 -0.99 11.75 -3.39
CA LEU A 30 -0.08 11.48 -2.26
C LEU A 30 0.06 9.98 -2.01
N LEU A 31 -0.94 9.18 -2.43
CA LEU A 31 -0.96 7.72 -2.29
C LEU A 31 -0.20 7.05 -3.44
N ILE A 32 0.37 5.91 -3.14
CA ILE A 32 1.02 5.03 -4.12
C ILE A 32 0.05 3.88 -4.42
N ASN A 33 -0.03 3.49 -5.69
CA ASN A 33 -0.89 2.40 -6.13
C ASN A 33 -2.39 2.60 -5.80
N GLY A 34 -2.89 3.82 -5.91
CA GLY A 34 -4.31 4.12 -5.68
C GLY A 34 -5.26 3.54 -6.72
N ALA A 35 -4.76 3.10 -7.88
CA ALA A 35 -5.49 2.36 -8.90
C ALA A 35 -5.39 0.83 -8.73
N PHE A 36 -4.73 0.34 -7.69
CA PHE A 36 -4.57 -1.08 -7.34
C PHE A 36 -3.96 -1.95 -8.44
N THR A 37 -3.07 -1.41 -9.25
CA THR A 37 -2.50 -2.09 -10.42
C THR A 37 -1.31 -2.99 -10.09
N VAL A 38 -0.58 -2.73 -9.00
CA VAL A 38 0.60 -3.48 -8.59
C VAL A 38 0.25 -4.44 -7.45
N ALA A 39 0.58 -5.71 -7.63
CA ALA A 39 0.24 -6.81 -6.72
C ALA A 39 1.39 -7.83 -6.64
N GLN A 40 2.59 -7.40 -6.22
CA GLN A 40 3.77 -8.26 -6.15
C GLN A 40 3.58 -9.43 -5.17
N ARG A 41 2.81 -9.24 -4.08
CA ARG A 41 2.54 -10.29 -3.08
C ARG A 41 1.52 -11.33 -3.56
N GLY A 42 0.73 -10.99 -4.58
CA GLY A 42 -0.37 -11.80 -5.10
C GLY A 42 -1.65 -10.99 -5.20
N THR A 43 -2.69 -11.65 -5.68
CA THR A 43 -4.00 -11.02 -5.96
C THR A 43 -5.12 -11.52 -5.06
N SER A 44 -4.85 -12.49 -4.17
CA SER A 44 -5.82 -13.03 -3.20
C SER A 44 -5.11 -13.40 -1.91
N PHE A 45 -5.69 -13.00 -0.80
CA PHE A 45 -5.14 -13.15 0.55
C PHE A 45 -6.26 -13.60 1.47
N ASP A 46 -6.12 -14.80 2.02
CA ASP A 46 -6.98 -15.34 3.06
C ASP A 46 -6.38 -14.95 4.41
N ILE A 47 -7.11 -14.21 5.21
CA ILE A 47 -6.64 -13.61 6.46
C ILE A 47 -7.54 -14.01 7.60
N ASP A 48 -6.96 -14.79 8.52
CA ASP A 48 -7.52 -15.17 9.81
C ASP A 48 -6.75 -14.39 10.89
N PRO A 49 -7.25 -13.23 11.33
CA PRO A 49 -6.58 -12.46 12.36
C PRO A 49 -6.78 -13.15 13.71
N ASN A 50 -5.72 -13.68 14.26
CA ASN A 50 -5.75 -14.10 15.66
C ASN A 50 -6.07 -12.90 16.56
N ALA A 51 -7.10 -13.03 17.36
CA ALA A 51 -7.72 -12.00 18.20
C ALA A 51 -6.81 -11.36 19.29
N SER A 52 -5.50 -11.49 19.22
CA SER A 52 -4.59 -11.03 20.28
C SER A 52 -3.52 -10.07 19.78
N GLY A 53 -3.91 -8.85 19.42
CA GLY A 53 -2.92 -7.82 19.11
C GLY A 53 -3.32 -6.91 17.97
N THR A 54 -2.39 -6.08 17.55
CA THR A 54 -2.52 -5.26 16.35
C THR A 54 -1.72 -5.94 15.25
N ASP A 55 -2.41 -6.37 14.20
CA ASP A 55 -1.77 -6.98 13.04
C ASP A 55 -1.96 -6.11 11.80
N GLU A 56 -0.89 -6.00 11.02
CA GLU A 56 -0.89 -5.30 9.75
C GLU A 56 -0.65 -6.30 8.63
N TYR A 57 -1.69 -6.63 7.90
CA TYR A 57 -1.64 -7.59 6.81
C TYR A 57 -1.47 -6.87 5.48
N TYR A 58 -0.23 -6.79 4.99
CA TYR A 58 0.05 -6.22 3.67
C TYR A 58 -0.49 -7.13 2.57
N THR A 59 -1.31 -6.55 1.70
CA THR A 59 -1.98 -7.21 0.59
C THR A 59 -1.46 -6.70 -0.75
N LEU A 60 -2.23 -5.93 -1.50
CA LEU A 60 -1.73 -5.24 -2.69
C LEU A 60 -0.65 -4.24 -2.27
N ASP A 61 0.31 -4.02 -3.17
CA ASP A 61 1.46 -3.17 -2.84
C ASP A 61 1.04 -1.84 -2.24
N ARG A 62 1.66 -1.49 -1.13
CA ARG A 62 1.42 -0.32 -0.27
C ARG A 62 0.13 -0.38 0.56
N TRP A 63 -0.83 -1.23 0.25
CA TRP A 63 -2.07 -1.34 0.98
C TRP A 63 -2.01 -2.49 1.99
N HIS A 64 -2.52 -2.24 3.19
CA HIS A 64 -2.61 -3.23 4.25
C HIS A 64 -3.95 -3.17 4.95
N LEU A 65 -4.34 -4.25 5.58
CA LEU A 65 -5.40 -4.24 6.57
C LEU A 65 -4.80 -4.00 7.95
N TYR A 66 -5.32 -2.98 8.62
CA TYR A 66 -5.09 -2.77 10.03
C TYR A 66 -6.18 -3.51 10.80
N ALA A 67 -5.80 -4.56 11.54
CA ALA A 67 -6.71 -5.36 12.33
C ALA A 67 -6.28 -5.31 13.81
N TYR A 68 -7.21 -4.94 14.68
CA TYR A 68 -7.00 -4.90 16.12
C TYR A 68 -8.17 -5.60 16.81
N LEU A 69 -7.88 -6.71 17.51
CA LEU A 69 -8.87 -7.53 18.23
C LEU A 69 -10.07 -7.99 17.38
N VAL A 70 -9.84 -8.29 16.10
CA VAL A 70 -10.92 -8.64 15.16
C VAL A 70 -11.17 -10.15 15.19
N ASP A 71 -12.43 -10.56 15.39
CA ASP A 71 -12.86 -11.96 15.37
C ASP A 71 -13.38 -12.42 13.99
N ALA A 72 -13.48 -11.52 13.02
CA ALA A 72 -13.93 -11.85 11.66
C ALA A 72 -12.76 -12.34 10.80
N ASP A 73 -12.98 -13.38 9.99
CA ASP A 73 -12.06 -13.77 8.93
C ASP A 73 -12.48 -13.14 7.61
N TYR A 74 -11.52 -12.83 6.76
CA TYR A 74 -11.79 -12.17 5.51
C TYR A 74 -10.77 -12.49 4.42
N THR A 75 -11.26 -12.50 3.17
CA THR A 75 -10.43 -12.59 1.97
C THR A 75 -10.29 -11.22 1.34
N VAL A 76 -9.05 -10.82 1.07
CA VAL A 76 -8.74 -9.61 0.31
C VAL A 76 -8.35 -9.99 -1.10
N THR A 77 -9.01 -9.38 -2.11
CA THR A 77 -8.74 -9.66 -3.52
C THR A 77 -8.46 -8.40 -4.32
N GLN A 78 -7.60 -8.54 -5.33
CA GLN A 78 -7.56 -7.60 -6.46
C GLN A 78 -8.61 -8.07 -7.47
N GLU A 79 -9.67 -7.29 -7.63
CA GLU A 79 -10.71 -7.57 -8.62
C GLU A 79 -10.38 -6.90 -9.96
N THR A 80 -10.76 -7.57 -11.05
CA THR A 80 -10.70 -6.98 -12.38
C THR A 80 -12.03 -6.32 -12.71
N LEU A 81 -12.00 -5.02 -13.00
CA LEU A 81 -13.18 -4.26 -13.39
C LEU A 81 -13.61 -4.62 -14.81
N THR A 82 -14.92 -4.73 -15.01
CA THR A 82 -15.56 -5.16 -16.27
C THR A 82 -16.20 -3.98 -16.99
N PRO A 83 -15.91 -3.78 -18.30
CA PRO A 83 -16.53 -2.71 -19.09
C PRO A 83 -18.06 -2.85 -19.14
N GLY A 84 -18.76 -1.73 -19.01
CA GLY A 84 -20.23 -1.67 -19.05
C GLY A 84 -20.94 -2.25 -17.80
N THR A 85 -20.19 -2.72 -16.81
CA THR A 85 -20.70 -3.24 -15.54
C THR A 85 -20.16 -2.42 -14.36
N ASP A 86 -18.86 -2.15 -14.35
CA ASP A 86 -18.19 -1.43 -13.28
C ASP A 86 -17.89 0.01 -13.74
N GLU A 87 -18.58 0.99 -13.18
CA GLU A 87 -18.44 2.40 -13.60
C GLU A 87 -17.00 2.94 -13.52
N PRO A 88 -16.16 2.57 -12.54
CA PRO A 88 -14.75 2.98 -12.53
C PRO A 88 -13.98 2.57 -13.78
N TYR A 89 -14.40 1.50 -14.47
CA TYR A 89 -13.77 1.09 -15.73
C TYR A 89 -13.84 2.19 -16.79
N ASP A 90 -14.96 2.90 -16.90
CA ASP A 90 -15.15 3.98 -17.87
C ASP A 90 -14.31 5.22 -17.53
N HIS A 91 -13.83 5.31 -16.29
CA HIS A 91 -12.88 6.32 -15.80
C HIS A 91 -11.41 5.88 -15.91
N GLY A 92 -11.12 4.78 -16.59
CA GLY A 92 -9.77 4.31 -16.89
C GLY A 92 -9.20 3.31 -15.89
N PHE A 93 -9.90 2.99 -14.80
CA PHE A 93 -9.44 1.98 -13.84
C PHE A 93 -9.63 0.56 -14.38
N ARG A 94 -8.78 -0.35 -13.94
CA ARG A 94 -8.83 -1.76 -14.35
C ARG A 94 -8.95 -2.70 -13.17
N HIS A 95 -8.63 -2.20 -11.98
CA HIS A 95 -8.65 -2.98 -10.76
C HIS A 95 -9.29 -2.22 -9.61
N SER A 96 -9.86 -2.98 -8.68
CA SER A 96 -10.28 -2.56 -7.34
C SER A 96 -9.64 -3.44 -6.29
N ILE A 97 -9.69 -3.03 -5.04
CA ILE A 97 -9.43 -3.88 -3.88
C ILE A 97 -10.74 -4.20 -3.20
N LYS A 98 -10.96 -5.47 -2.90
CA LYS A 98 -12.19 -5.96 -2.28
C LYS A 98 -11.87 -6.79 -1.04
N VAL A 99 -12.60 -6.55 0.03
CA VAL A 99 -12.55 -7.32 1.27
C VAL A 99 -13.88 -8.03 1.44
N ASN A 100 -13.86 -9.35 1.38
CA ASN A 100 -15.03 -10.20 1.61
C ASN A 100 -15.05 -10.67 3.06
N CYS A 101 -16.23 -10.77 3.63
CA CYS A 101 -16.44 -11.37 4.96
C CYS A 101 -16.58 -12.88 4.83
N ASP A 102 -15.65 -13.65 5.36
CA ASP A 102 -15.67 -15.13 5.32
C ASP A 102 -16.24 -15.72 6.62
N VAL A 103 -15.86 -15.14 7.76
CA VAL A 103 -16.45 -15.41 9.07
C VAL A 103 -17.00 -14.12 9.66
N ALA A 104 -18.30 -14.10 9.94
CA ALA A 104 -18.96 -12.88 10.37
C ALA A 104 -18.74 -12.59 11.86
N SER A 105 -18.45 -11.32 12.19
CA SER A 105 -18.53 -10.76 13.53
C SER A 105 -19.69 -9.77 13.60
N ALA A 106 -20.88 -10.25 13.99
CA ALA A 106 -22.10 -9.45 14.03
C ALA A 106 -22.05 -8.33 15.09
N SER A 107 -21.23 -8.51 16.12
CA SER A 107 -21.08 -7.57 17.24
C SER A 107 -19.60 -7.45 17.59
N PRO A 108 -18.85 -6.62 16.87
CA PRO A 108 -17.43 -6.41 17.18
C PRO A 108 -17.28 -5.91 18.62
N GLY A 109 -16.22 -6.32 19.28
CA GLY A 109 -15.85 -5.80 20.59
C GLY A 109 -15.73 -4.27 20.58
N ALA A 110 -15.91 -3.64 21.73
CA ALA A 110 -15.99 -2.19 21.80
C ALA A 110 -14.77 -1.45 21.21
N THR A 111 -13.59 -2.07 21.23
CA THR A 111 -12.33 -1.51 20.74
C THR A 111 -11.81 -2.16 19.46
N ASP A 112 -12.54 -3.12 18.89
CA ASP A 112 -12.13 -3.77 17.66
C ASP A 112 -12.05 -2.78 16.51
N THR A 113 -11.08 -2.97 15.63
CA THR A 113 -10.89 -2.10 14.47
C THR A 113 -10.37 -2.90 13.30
N LEU A 114 -11.12 -2.90 12.21
CA LEU A 114 -10.69 -3.37 10.90
C LEU A 114 -10.80 -2.22 9.91
N ALA A 115 -9.69 -1.87 9.28
CA ALA A 115 -9.63 -0.82 8.28
C ALA A 115 -8.65 -1.17 7.16
N LEU A 116 -8.98 -0.76 5.93
CA LEU A 116 -8.03 -0.75 4.82
C LEU A 116 -7.21 0.52 4.89
N ALA A 117 -5.88 0.40 4.82
CA ALA A 117 -5.00 1.51 5.16
C ALA A 117 -3.77 1.64 4.25
N GLN A 118 -3.22 2.86 4.20
CA GLN A 118 -1.90 3.13 3.62
C GLN A 118 -1.15 4.18 4.43
N LYS A 119 0.05 3.83 4.91
CA LYS A 119 0.95 4.75 5.61
C LYS A 119 1.80 5.57 4.63
N LEU A 120 2.04 6.83 4.95
CA LEU A 120 2.84 7.76 4.17
C LEU A 120 4.09 8.20 4.93
N GLU A 121 5.24 8.23 4.22
CA GLU A 121 6.48 8.80 4.78
C GLU A 121 6.32 10.29 5.04
N GLY A 122 6.91 10.77 6.13
CA GLY A 122 6.87 12.20 6.47
C GLY A 122 7.43 13.10 5.37
N GLN A 123 8.52 12.70 4.71
CA GLN A 123 9.10 13.45 3.59
C GLN A 123 8.16 13.61 2.39
N ASN A 124 7.18 12.73 2.21
CA ASN A 124 6.24 12.75 1.08
C ASN A 124 5.00 13.61 1.34
N VAL A 125 4.76 14.03 2.59
CA VAL A 125 3.60 14.83 2.99
C VAL A 125 3.92 16.28 3.33
N GLN A 126 5.16 16.72 3.11
CA GLN A 126 5.61 18.07 3.42
C GLN A 126 4.84 19.16 2.65
N SER A 127 4.32 18.84 1.47
CA SER A 127 3.48 19.74 0.66
C SER A 127 2.17 20.16 1.32
N LEU A 128 1.68 19.40 2.31
CA LEU A 128 0.53 19.75 3.14
C LEU A 128 0.82 20.95 4.07
N ALA A 129 2.11 21.27 4.31
CA ALA A 129 2.55 22.36 5.18
C ALA A 129 1.90 22.30 6.59
N TYR A 130 1.67 21.10 7.12
CA TYR A 130 1.07 20.93 8.44
C TYR A 130 1.97 21.47 9.54
N GLY A 131 1.34 22.02 10.59
CA GLY A 131 2.01 22.54 11.80
C GLY A 131 2.22 24.03 11.83
N ASP A 132 1.72 24.77 10.86
CA ASP A 132 1.74 26.24 10.86
C ASP A 132 0.47 26.85 10.24
N ALA A 133 0.43 28.19 10.18
CA ALA A 133 -0.70 28.94 9.61
C ALA A 133 -0.87 28.73 8.08
N GLN A 134 0.14 28.18 7.40
CA GLN A 134 0.13 27.91 5.95
C GLN A 134 -0.36 26.47 5.64
N ALA A 135 -0.73 25.71 6.65
CA ALA A 135 -1.26 24.37 6.50
C ALA A 135 -2.43 24.36 5.50
N LYS A 136 -2.42 23.35 4.63
CA LYS A 136 -3.39 23.23 3.54
C LYS A 136 -4.41 22.15 3.86
N SER A 137 -5.65 22.37 3.44
CA SER A 137 -6.63 21.29 3.32
C SER A 137 -6.22 20.33 2.20
N SER A 138 -6.75 19.13 2.26
CA SER A 138 -6.56 18.12 1.24
C SER A 138 -7.88 17.38 0.96
N THR A 139 -7.95 16.69 -0.17
CA THR A 139 -9.17 15.99 -0.57
C THR A 139 -8.84 14.54 -0.87
N VAL A 140 -9.66 13.63 -0.35
CA VAL A 140 -9.65 12.22 -0.74
C VAL A 140 -10.86 11.97 -1.64
N SER A 141 -10.63 11.37 -2.80
CA SER A 141 -11.67 10.96 -3.73
C SER A 141 -11.46 9.51 -4.17
N PHE A 142 -12.55 8.76 -4.32
CA PHE A 142 -12.48 7.34 -4.65
C PHE A 142 -13.85 6.82 -5.10
N TRP A 143 -13.85 5.72 -5.81
CA TRP A 143 -15.02 4.90 -6.08
C TRP A 143 -15.18 3.87 -4.98
N HIS A 144 -16.42 3.61 -4.56
CA HIS A 144 -16.74 2.58 -3.57
C HIS A 144 -17.97 1.78 -3.97
N LYS A 145 -17.97 0.51 -3.57
CA LYS A 145 -19.09 -0.43 -3.78
C LYS A 145 -19.13 -1.38 -2.59
N HIS A 146 -20.07 -1.18 -1.69
CA HIS A 146 -20.23 -1.98 -0.50
C HIS A 146 -21.58 -2.68 -0.50
N THR A 147 -21.65 -3.89 0.05
CA THR A 147 -22.94 -4.58 0.28
C THR A 147 -23.73 -3.85 1.34
N LYS A 148 -23.06 -3.39 2.40
CA LYS A 148 -23.67 -2.68 3.51
C LYS A 148 -23.92 -1.23 3.17
N THR A 149 -25.18 -0.82 3.10
CA THR A 149 -25.57 0.60 2.97
C THR A 149 -25.45 1.31 4.30
N GLY A 150 -25.29 2.64 4.24
CA GLY A 150 -25.17 3.49 5.44
C GLY A 150 -23.87 4.28 5.47
N THR A 151 -23.51 4.73 6.67
CA THR A 151 -22.36 5.61 6.89
C THR A 151 -21.06 4.80 6.95
N HIS A 152 -20.08 5.24 6.19
CA HIS A 152 -18.71 4.76 6.21
C HIS A 152 -17.77 5.94 6.47
N CYS A 153 -16.54 5.66 6.90
CA CYS A 153 -15.57 6.69 7.26
C CYS A 153 -14.23 6.53 6.57
N VAL A 154 -13.65 7.67 6.19
CA VAL A 154 -12.22 7.84 5.90
C VAL A 154 -11.61 8.61 7.06
N THR A 155 -10.54 8.09 7.61
CA THR A 155 -9.80 8.71 8.71
C THR A 155 -8.35 8.92 8.32
N ILE A 156 -7.83 10.12 8.52
CA ILE A 156 -6.40 10.40 8.42
C ILE A 156 -5.85 10.42 9.83
N LEU A 157 -5.07 9.40 10.16
CA LEU A 157 -4.39 9.25 11.43
C LEU A 157 -2.98 9.83 11.34
N ARG A 158 -2.57 10.55 12.35
CA ARG A 158 -1.19 10.93 12.54
C ARG A 158 -0.42 9.81 13.24
N SER A 159 0.66 9.33 12.62
CA SER A 159 1.52 8.30 13.22
C SER A 159 2.05 8.73 14.58
N GLY A 160 2.05 7.78 15.51
CA GLY A 160 2.40 8.03 16.91
C GLY A 160 1.21 8.35 17.82
N GLY A 161 -0.04 8.21 17.34
CA GLY A 161 -1.25 8.27 18.18
C GLY A 161 -1.69 9.67 18.60
N TYR A 162 -1.27 10.71 17.89
CA TYR A 162 -1.49 12.11 18.30
C TYR A 162 -2.64 12.80 17.58
N GLY A 163 -3.66 12.05 17.21
CA GLY A 163 -4.89 12.63 16.67
C GLY A 163 -5.15 12.26 15.22
N TRP A 164 -6.39 12.47 14.84
CA TRP A 164 -6.95 12.15 13.55
C TRP A 164 -7.94 13.20 13.07
N ALA A 165 -8.16 13.22 11.75
CA ALA A 165 -9.28 13.86 11.10
C ALA A 165 -10.13 12.78 10.44
N SER A 166 -11.42 12.76 10.71
CA SER A 166 -12.34 11.77 10.16
C SER A 166 -13.44 12.44 9.34
N LYS A 167 -13.83 11.78 8.25
CA LYS A 167 -14.89 12.21 7.35
C LYS A 167 -15.79 11.05 6.98
N GLN A 168 -17.08 11.33 6.94
CA GLN A 168 -18.09 10.36 6.55
C GLN A 168 -18.36 10.41 5.04
N TYR A 169 -18.69 9.24 4.49
CA TYR A 169 -19.32 9.08 3.18
C TYR A 169 -20.44 8.04 3.31
N THR A 170 -21.30 7.92 2.32
CA THR A 170 -22.47 7.05 2.42
C THR A 170 -22.55 6.11 1.23
N GLN A 171 -22.69 4.81 1.47
CA GLN A 171 -23.17 3.87 0.47
C GLN A 171 -24.70 3.94 0.45
N THR A 172 -25.28 4.43 -0.61
CA THR A 172 -26.74 4.63 -0.69
C THR A 172 -27.45 3.38 -1.26
N THR A 173 -26.80 2.71 -2.21
CA THR A 173 -27.35 1.54 -2.90
C THR A 173 -26.41 0.34 -2.77
N THR A 174 -26.92 -0.77 -2.26
CA THR A 174 -26.13 -2.00 -2.08
C THR A 174 -25.48 -2.46 -3.39
N ASN A 175 -24.20 -2.86 -3.32
CA ASN A 175 -23.44 -3.40 -4.46
C ASN A 175 -23.42 -2.50 -5.72
N THR A 176 -23.54 -1.19 -5.56
CA THR A 176 -23.51 -0.24 -6.65
C THR A 176 -22.29 0.68 -6.51
N TRP A 177 -21.58 0.92 -7.59
CA TRP A 177 -20.48 1.88 -7.61
C TRP A 177 -21.01 3.30 -7.39
N GLU A 178 -20.44 3.97 -6.41
CA GLU A 178 -20.70 5.37 -6.08
C GLU A 178 -19.36 6.11 -5.93
N PHE A 179 -19.32 7.38 -6.32
CA PHE A 179 -18.12 8.20 -6.19
C PHE A 179 -18.21 9.08 -4.97
N ALA A 180 -17.20 9.00 -4.10
CA ALA A 180 -17.12 9.81 -2.90
C ALA A 180 -15.97 10.82 -2.96
N THR A 181 -16.21 11.98 -2.35
CA THR A 181 -15.21 13.03 -2.14
C THR A 181 -15.34 13.54 -0.72
N VAL A 182 -14.22 13.55 0.01
CA VAL A 182 -14.17 14.07 1.38
C VAL A 182 -13.00 15.03 1.53
N THR A 183 -13.25 16.20 2.16
CA THR A 183 -12.21 17.20 2.40
C THR A 183 -11.67 17.08 3.82
N ILE A 184 -10.36 16.86 3.92
CA ILE A 184 -9.61 16.79 5.17
C ILE A 184 -9.13 18.20 5.51
N PRO A 185 -9.48 18.73 6.67
CA PRO A 185 -9.08 20.09 7.07
C PRO A 185 -7.58 20.19 7.30
N ALA A 186 -7.04 21.40 7.15
CA ALA A 186 -5.66 21.72 7.47
C ALA A 186 -5.33 21.39 8.93
N ASN A 187 -4.11 20.92 9.20
CA ASN A 187 -3.60 20.71 10.55
C ASN A 187 -2.54 21.77 10.88
N THR A 188 -2.92 22.78 11.64
CA THR A 188 -2.01 23.88 12.02
C THR A 188 -1.16 23.59 13.25
N ALA A 189 -1.40 22.48 13.95
CA ALA A 189 -0.80 22.21 15.25
C ALA A 189 0.36 21.22 15.21
N ASN A 190 0.48 20.39 14.17
CA ASN A 190 1.38 19.24 14.21
C ASN A 190 2.19 19.09 12.91
N ILE A 191 3.49 19.20 13.03
CA ILE A 191 4.44 19.10 11.92
C ILE A 191 4.84 17.63 11.70
N PRO A 192 4.59 17.02 10.53
CA PRO A 192 5.20 15.75 10.17
C PRO A 192 6.71 15.89 10.05
N ALA A 193 7.47 15.01 10.70
CA ALA A 193 8.92 15.00 10.57
C ALA A 193 9.30 14.71 9.10
N ASN A 194 10.22 15.49 8.54
CA ASN A 194 10.72 15.29 7.17
C ASN A 194 11.72 14.12 7.11
N THR A 195 11.20 12.92 7.31
CA THR A 195 11.96 11.67 7.32
C THR A 195 11.25 10.57 6.53
N ASN A 196 11.91 9.43 6.37
CA ASN A 196 11.32 8.23 5.77
C ASN A 196 10.49 7.38 6.77
N ALA A 197 10.24 7.89 7.98
CA ALA A 197 9.32 7.24 8.92
C ALA A 197 7.86 7.53 8.55
N ALA A 198 6.93 6.68 9.02
CA ALA A 198 5.51 6.93 8.91
C ALA A 198 5.12 8.23 9.61
N ALA A 199 4.34 9.07 8.94
CA ALA A 199 3.86 10.33 9.49
C ALA A 199 2.34 10.47 9.44
N LEU A 200 1.73 10.04 8.37
CA LEU A 200 0.28 9.98 8.21
C LEU A 200 -0.14 8.57 7.76
N ASP A 201 -1.35 8.21 8.12
CA ASP A 201 -1.97 6.95 7.73
C ASP A 201 -3.42 7.26 7.29
N ILE A 202 -3.77 6.90 6.06
CA ILE A 202 -5.16 6.95 5.60
C ILE A 202 -5.81 5.61 5.88
N GLN A 203 -6.99 5.65 6.48
CA GLN A 203 -7.73 4.46 6.88
C GLN A 203 -9.18 4.54 6.42
N PHE A 204 -9.66 3.50 5.77
CA PHE A 204 -11.06 3.30 5.40
C PHE A 204 -11.67 2.28 6.37
N GLY A 205 -12.60 2.71 7.21
CA GLY A 205 -13.24 1.82 8.19
C GLY A 205 -14.04 0.72 7.51
N ILE A 206 -13.89 -0.53 7.99
CA ILE A 206 -14.62 -1.71 7.50
C ILE A 206 -15.53 -2.25 8.60
N SER A 207 -14.96 -2.59 9.76
CA SER A 207 -15.68 -3.04 10.95
C SER A 207 -15.03 -2.42 12.18
N VAL A 208 -15.79 -1.63 12.95
CA VAL A 208 -15.24 -0.83 14.04
C VAL A 208 -16.17 -0.85 15.23
N GLY A 209 -15.59 -1.06 16.42
CA GLY A 209 -16.30 -1.14 17.68
C GLY A 209 -16.82 0.20 18.20
N SER A 210 -17.76 0.13 19.14
CA SER A 210 -18.54 1.28 19.63
C SER A 210 -17.71 2.38 20.30
N THR A 211 -16.52 2.07 20.81
CA THR A 211 -15.59 3.07 21.38
C THR A 211 -15.18 4.12 20.34
N TYR A 212 -15.10 3.75 19.07
CA TYR A 212 -14.56 4.58 17.99
C TYR A 212 -15.64 5.14 17.05
N THR A 213 -16.90 4.70 17.18
CA THR A 213 -17.98 5.05 16.24
C THR A 213 -19.06 5.97 16.84
N SER A 214 -19.00 6.25 18.13
CA SER A 214 -20.09 6.92 18.89
C SER A 214 -20.13 8.45 18.75
N GLY A 215 -19.14 9.04 18.13
CA GLY A 215 -18.98 10.50 18.06
C GLY A 215 -19.43 11.11 16.72
N SER A 216 -18.78 12.19 16.34
CA SER A 216 -19.01 12.96 15.11
C SER A 216 -17.71 13.16 14.34
N GLU A 217 -17.79 13.64 13.09
CA GLU A 217 -16.62 13.98 12.30
C GLU A 217 -15.64 14.88 13.06
N ALA A 218 -14.35 14.56 12.96
CA ALA A 218 -13.29 15.33 13.59
C ALA A 218 -12.53 16.17 12.56
N ALA A 219 -12.22 17.40 12.91
CA ALA A 219 -11.33 18.24 12.11
C ALA A 219 -9.85 17.97 12.38
N TRP A 220 -9.46 17.58 13.52
CA TRP A 220 -8.21 17.05 14.08
C TRP A 220 -8.41 16.96 15.60
N GLY A 221 -8.23 15.79 16.14
CA GLY A 221 -8.50 15.58 17.57
C GLY A 221 -8.06 14.17 17.99
N SER A 222 -8.33 13.84 19.26
CA SER A 222 -7.98 12.54 19.85
C SER A 222 -9.15 11.94 20.66
N VAL A 223 -10.37 12.37 20.38
CA VAL A 223 -11.58 11.81 21.03
C VAL A 223 -11.93 10.49 20.35
N ASN A 224 -11.80 9.37 21.05
CA ASN A 224 -11.97 8.02 20.51
C ASN A 224 -13.25 7.85 19.68
N GLY A 225 -14.40 8.29 20.18
CA GLY A 225 -15.68 8.19 19.46
C GLY A 225 -15.70 8.85 18.08
N ASN A 226 -14.80 9.78 17.81
CA ASN A 226 -14.66 10.51 16.55
C ASN A 226 -13.65 9.85 15.58
N TYR A 227 -13.14 8.65 15.89
CA TYR A 227 -12.13 7.99 15.05
C TYR A 227 -12.76 7.46 13.76
N PHE A 228 -13.89 6.75 13.85
CA PHE A 228 -14.70 6.28 12.72
C PHE A 228 -16.19 6.57 12.99
N PRO A 229 -16.59 7.83 13.11
CA PRO A 229 -17.93 8.18 13.59
C PRO A 229 -19.03 7.61 12.69
N GLY A 230 -19.96 6.87 13.31
CA GLY A 230 -21.11 6.31 12.61
C GLY A 230 -20.82 5.15 11.67
N GLN A 231 -19.58 4.66 11.62
CA GLN A 231 -19.19 3.54 10.75
C GLN A 231 -20.11 2.34 10.94
N VAL A 232 -20.70 1.85 9.84
CA VAL A 232 -21.45 0.58 9.84
C VAL A 232 -20.49 -0.61 9.81
N ASN A 233 -20.96 -1.76 10.30
CA ASN A 233 -20.16 -2.97 10.33
C ASN A 233 -20.33 -3.75 9.02
N ASN A 234 -19.28 -3.79 8.16
CA ASN A 234 -19.29 -4.59 6.93
C ASN A 234 -18.99 -6.08 7.17
N MET A 235 -18.59 -6.47 8.39
CA MET A 235 -18.27 -7.86 8.74
C MET A 235 -19.37 -8.53 9.55
N ASP A 236 -20.62 -8.03 9.50
CA ASP A 236 -21.73 -8.60 10.25
C ASP A 236 -22.46 -9.76 9.54
N ASN A 237 -22.09 -10.05 8.30
CA ASN A 237 -22.67 -11.13 7.49
C ASN A 237 -21.68 -11.61 6.44
N THR A 238 -21.59 -12.91 6.21
CA THR A 238 -20.70 -13.52 5.21
C THR A 238 -21.05 -13.19 3.75
N SER A 239 -22.21 -12.59 3.51
CA SER A 239 -22.56 -12.04 2.19
C SER A 239 -22.03 -10.62 1.96
N ASN A 240 -21.46 -10.00 2.98
CA ASN A 240 -20.98 -8.64 2.88
C ASN A 240 -19.58 -8.54 2.26
N ASN A 241 -19.39 -7.46 1.55
CA ASN A 241 -18.08 -7.05 1.04
C ASN A 241 -17.90 -5.54 1.18
N PHE A 242 -16.64 -5.14 1.16
CA PHE A 242 -16.18 -3.77 1.08
C PHE A 242 -15.25 -3.65 -0.12
N GLU A 243 -15.57 -2.81 -1.10
CA GLU A 243 -14.79 -2.68 -2.33
C GLU A 243 -14.54 -1.22 -2.66
N ILE A 244 -13.29 -0.85 -3.02
CA ILE A 244 -12.92 0.50 -3.47
C ILE A 244 -12.00 0.47 -4.69
N ALA A 245 -12.07 1.54 -5.50
CA ALA A 245 -11.24 1.73 -6.69
C ALA A 245 -10.82 3.21 -6.83
N GLY A 246 -9.69 3.45 -7.49
CA GLY A 246 -9.29 4.79 -7.91
C GLY A 246 -9.09 5.78 -6.76
N VAL A 247 -8.41 5.38 -5.70
CA VAL A 247 -8.19 6.24 -4.53
C VAL A 247 -7.15 7.31 -4.83
N LYS A 248 -7.55 8.56 -4.65
CA LYS A 248 -6.69 9.73 -4.78
C LYS A 248 -6.76 10.60 -3.53
N TRP A 249 -5.62 10.95 -2.99
CA TRP A 249 -5.49 11.96 -1.94
C TRP A 249 -4.59 13.09 -2.43
N GLU A 250 -5.14 14.28 -2.56
CA GLU A 250 -4.46 15.43 -3.16
C GLU A 250 -4.60 16.70 -2.32
N LEU A 251 -3.74 17.69 -2.58
CA LEU A 251 -3.84 19.00 -1.96
C LEU A 251 -5.04 19.77 -2.50
N GLY A 252 -5.65 20.57 -1.64
CA GLY A 252 -6.80 21.42 -1.98
C GLY A 252 -8.10 20.90 -1.41
N SER A 253 -9.16 21.69 -1.55
CA SER A 253 -10.49 21.39 -1.01
C SER A 253 -11.46 20.77 -2.01
N GLU A 254 -11.00 20.52 -3.23
CA GLU A 254 -11.81 19.97 -4.32
C GLU A 254 -11.08 18.79 -4.97
N ALA A 255 -11.84 17.78 -5.37
CA ALA A 255 -11.31 16.65 -6.12
C ALA A 255 -11.06 17.06 -7.58
N THR A 256 -9.88 16.71 -8.08
CA THR A 256 -9.55 16.87 -9.50
C THR A 256 -9.48 15.50 -10.20
N THR A 257 -9.51 15.50 -11.53
CA THR A 257 -9.44 14.27 -12.33
C THR A 257 -8.26 13.39 -11.88
N TYR A 258 -8.49 12.08 -11.80
CA TYR A 258 -7.44 11.11 -11.50
C TYR A 258 -6.43 11.07 -12.65
N ILE A 259 -5.14 11.20 -12.33
CA ILE A 259 -4.06 11.04 -13.30
C ILE A 259 -3.57 9.60 -13.21
N HIS A 260 -3.82 8.82 -14.27
CA HIS A 260 -3.32 7.47 -14.37
C HIS A 260 -1.81 7.47 -14.64
N GLU A 261 -1.06 6.89 -13.74
CA GLU A 261 0.38 6.65 -13.94
C GLU A 261 0.57 5.39 -14.79
N ASP A 262 1.68 5.33 -15.53
CA ASP A 262 2.09 4.08 -16.17
C ASP A 262 2.49 3.02 -15.12
N TYR A 263 2.31 1.75 -15.47
CA TYR A 263 2.58 0.62 -14.57
C TYR A 263 4.02 0.63 -14.03
N GLY A 264 5.01 0.94 -14.90
CA GLY A 264 6.43 0.95 -14.52
C GLY A 264 6.73 2.01 -13.47
N THR A 265 6.13 3.19 -13.58
CA THR A 265 6.26 4.27 -12.59
C THR A 265 5.66 3.87 -11.24
N THR A 266 4.44 3.30 -11.25
CA THR A 266 3.80 2.82 -10.02
C THR A 266 4.60 1.69 -9.38
N LEU A 267 5.08 0.72 -10.20
CA LEU A 267 5.92 -0.38 -9.72
C LEU A 267 7.21 0.13 -9.07
N GLN A 268 7.92 1.09 -9.67
CA GLN A 268 9.12 1.67 -9.07
C GLN A 268 8.87 2.30 -7.70
N LYS A 269 7.72 2.96 -7.52
CA LYS A 269 7.32 3.50 -6.23
C LYS A 269 7.04 2.39 -5.21
N CYS A 270 6.42 1.28 -5.63
CA CYS A 270 6.14 0.12 -4.79
C CYS A 270 7.42 -0.61 -4.39
N LEU A 271 8.37 -0.80 -5.32
CA LEU A 271 9.66 -1.45 -5.08
C LEU A 271 10.50 -0.78 -3.98
N ARG A 272 10.26 0.47 -3.68
CA ARG A 272 10.88 1.15 -2.54
C ARG A 272 10.49 0.53 -1.19
N TYR A 273 9.37 -0.16 -1.12
CA TYR A 273 8.79 -0.73 0.10
C TYR A 273 8.77 -2.25 0.11
N PHE A 274 8.55 -2.85 -1.04
CA PHE A 274 8.49 -4.30 -1.17
C PHE A 274 9.07 -4.75 -2.50
N TRP A 275 9.81 -5.85 -2.47
CA TRP A 275 10.37 -6.47 -3.65
C TRP A 275 10.36 -8.00 -3.53
N ASP A 276 9.76 -8.65 -4.51
CA ASP A 276 9.80 -10.09 -4.72
C ASP A 276 10.25 -10.37 -6.16
N PRO A 277 11.54 -10.74 -6.38
CA PRO A 277 12.06 -11.00 -7.73
C PRO A 277 11.46 -12.22 -8.38
N LEU A 278 10.92 -13.17 -7.61
CA LEU A 278 10.41 -14.43 -8.12
C LEU A 278 8.93 -14.36 -8.49
N GLN A 279 8.14 -13.62 -7.75
CA GLN A 279 6.66 -13.50 -7.92
C GLN A 279 5.97 -14.86 -8.12
N GLY A 280 6.49 -15.94 -7.50
CA GLY A 280 5.98 -17.30 -7.65
C GLY A 280 6.43 -18.01 -8.94
N GLY A 281 7.46 -17.54 -9.63
CA GLY A 281 8.07 -18.22 -10.79
C GLY A 281 9.13 -19.23 -10.35
N GLY A 282 8.98 -20.51 -10.76
CA GLY A 282 9.99 -21.55 -10.57
C GLY A 282 11.14 -21.47 -11.58
N ASP A 283 12.20 -22.24 -11.35
CA ASP A 283 13.40 -22.37 -12.20
C ASP A 283 14.08 -21.04 -12.57
N THR A 284 14.01 -20.06 -11.68
CA THR A 284 14.57 -18.73 -11.87
C THR A 284 15.91 -18.61 -11.17
N THR A 285 16.97 -18.26 -11.91
CA THR A 285 18.26 -17.90 -11.32
C THR A 285 18.14 -16.58 -10.59
N ILE A 286 18.48 -16.59 -9.30
CA ILE A 286 18.41 -15.42 -8.43
C ILE A 286 19.71 -14.64 -8.50
N SER A 287 20.83 -15.33 -8.31
CA SER A 287 22.16 -14.75 -8.34
C SER A 287 23.23 -15.83 -8.45
N ASP A 288 24.44 -15.43 -8.80
CA ASP A 288 25.63 -16.20 -8.53
C ASP A 288 26.25 -15.74 -7.21
N GLY A 289 26.81 -16.67 -6.44
CA GLY A 289 27.44 -16.40 -5.15
C GLY A 289 28.80 -17.08 -5.01
N GLY A 290 29.63 -16.56 -4.13
CA GLY A 290 30.90 -17.18 -3.75
C GLY A 290 30.69 -18.21 -2.64
N GLN A 291 31.22 -19.41 -2.81
CA GLN A 291 31.21 -20.42 -1.74
C GLN A 291 32.21 -20.03 -0.64
N THR A 292 31.71 -19.71 0.53
CA THR A 292 32.51 -19.24 1.67
C THR A 292 32.91 -20.37 2.64
N ALA A 293 32.16 -21.49 2.61
CA ALA A 293 32.46 -22.71 3.34
C ALA A 293 31.99 -23.93 2.52
N THR A 294 32.32 -25.12 2.94
CA THR A 294 31.94 -26.37 2.23
C THR A 294 30.41 -26.54 2.09
N THR A 295 29.63 -25.86 2.92
CA THR A 295 28.17 -25.92 2.99
C THR A 295 27.50 -24.54 2.98
N THR A 296 28.20 -23.50 2.52
CA THR A 296 27.68 -22.12 2.57
C THR A 296 28.10 -21.32 1.35
N VAL A 297 27.16 -20.60 0.76
CA VAL A 297 27.37 -19.60 -0.30
C VAL A 297 26.85 -18.26 0.15
N GLU A 298 27.53 -17.19 -0.24
CA GLU A 298 27.06 -15.82 -0.09
C GLU A 298 26.97 -15.10 -1.42
N ALA A 299 25.89 -14.40 -1.63
CA ALA A 299 25.64 -13.61 -2.82
C ALA A 299 25.21 -12.19 -2.47
N THR A 300 25.65 -11.22 -3.26
CA THR A 300 25.17 -9.84 -3.15
C THR A 300 23.91 -9.68 -3.98
N ILE A 301 22.82 -9.33 -3.33
CA ILE A 301 21.55 -9.02 -3.96
C ILE A 301 21.38 -7.50 -3.98
N GLN A 302 21.40 -6.92 -5.17
CA GLN A 302 21.14 -5.49 -5.36
C GLN A 302 19.65 -5.26 -5.60
N TYR A 303 19.06 -4.29 -4.89
CA TYR A 303 17.66 -3.96 -5.09
C TYR A 303 17.47 -3.12 -6.35
N PRO A 304 16.36 -3.28 -7.07
CA PRO A 304 16.08 -2.57 -8.32
C PRO A 304 15.95 -1.04 -8.09
N VAL A 305 15.55 -0.65 -6.91
CA VAL A 305 15.51 0.74 -6.45
C VAL A 305 16.02 0.83 -5.01
N ARG A 306 16.40 2.02 -4.57
CA ARG A 306 16.75 2.22 -3.16
C ARG A 306 15.52 2.02 -2.29
N MET A 307 15.54 1.01 -1.43
CA MET A 307 14.46 0.76 -0.48
C MET A 307 14.39 1.85 0.60
N ARG A 308 13.23 2.01 1.22
CA ARG A 308 12.98 3.02 2.25
C ARG A 308 13.94 2.89 3.44
N ALA A 309 14.16 1.68 3.88
CA ALA A 309 15.05 1.32 4.97
C ALA A 309 15.79 0.03 4.60
N ALA A 310 16.65 -0.48 5.47
CA ALA A 310 17.12 -1.85 5.38
C ALA A 310 15.91 -2.78 5.53
N PRO A 311 15.61 -3.62 4.51
CA PRO A 311 14.42 -4.46 4.55
C PRO A 311 14.59 -5.66 5.47
N THR A 312 13.49 -6.19 5.94
CA THR A 312 13.40 -7.57 6.44
C THR A 312 13.33 -8.53 5.27
N PHE A 313 13.89 -9.71 5.44
CA PHE A 313 13.87 -10.78 4.44
C PHE A 313 13.02 -11.95 4.92
N THR A 314 12.18 -12.46 4.03
CA THR A 314 11.39 -13.67 4.27
C THR A 314 11.54 -14.59 3.06
N LEU A 315 11.90 -15.84 3.32
CA LEU A 315 11.77 -16.94 2.36
C LEU A 315 10.42 -17.60 2.59
N VAL A 316 9.57 -17.56 1.59
CA VAL A 316 8.31 -18.32 1.57
C VAL A 316 8.53 -19.52 0.69
N ASP A 317 8.47 -20.70 1.28
CA ASP A 317 8.59 -21.98 0.59
C ASP A 317 7.33 -22.81 0.84
N THR A 318 6.73 -23.29 -0.23
CA THR A 318 5.55 -24.16 -0.19
C THR A 318 5.88 -25.60 -0.62
N GLY A 319 7.16 -25.89 -0.83
CA GLY A 319 7.65 -27.21 -1.26
C GLY A 319 7.81 -28.18 -0.09
N THR A 320 7.68 -29.48 -0.37
CA THR A 320 7.90 -30.58 0.59
C THR A 320 9.35 -31.04 0.69
N ASP A 321 10.25 -30.57 -0.18
CA ASP A 321 11.57 -31.14 -0.41
C ASP A 321 12.74 -30.22 0.02
N GLY A 322 12.50 -29.26 0.89
CA GLY A 322 13.50 -28.27 1.34
C GLY A 322 13.06 -26.84 1.06
N ASP A 323 13.90 -25.86 1.33
CA ASP A 323 13.54 -24.43 1.33
C ASP A 323 13.25 -23.82 -0.07
N GLY A 324 12.84 -24.62 -1.07
CA GLY A 324 12.51 -24.15 -2.43
C GLY A 324 13.68 -23.53 -3.20
N LEU A 325 14.83 -23.39 -2.56
CA LEU A 325 16.05 -22.91 -3.17
C LEU A 325 17.04 -24.03 -3.41
N GLN A 326 17.68 -24.00 -4.56
CA GLN A 326 18.82 -24.86 -4.87
C GLN A 326 20.07 -24.04 -5.14
N ILE A 327 21.18 -24.63 -4.81
CA ILE A 327 22.50 -24.17 -5.22
C ILE A 327 23.09 -25.18 -6.20
N GLN A 328 23.72 -24.68 -7.22
CA GLN A 328 24.32 -25.54 -8.25
C GLN A 328 25.73 -25.06 -8.62
N GLN A 329 26.64 -25.97 -8.64
CA GLN A 329 27.95 -25.74 -9.28
C GLN A 329 27.83 -25.72 -10.79
N LYS A 330 28.75 -25.05 -11.45
CA LYS A 330 28.89 -25.07 -12.91
C LYS A 330 29.10 -26.49 -13.47
N SER A 331 29.61 -27.42 -12.66
CA SER A 331 29.77 -28.83 -12.98
C SER A 331 28.48 -29.64 -12.99
N GLY A 332 27.34 -29.06 -12.59
CA GLY A 332 26.02 -29.70 -12.57
C GLY A 332 25.63 -30.36 -11.25
N THR A 333 26.50 -30.39 -10.24
CA THR A 333 26.15 -30.91 -8.92
C THR A 333 25.29 -29.86 -8.20
N ALA A 334 24.09 -30.24 -7.76
CA ALA A 334 23.15 -29.37 -7.03
C ALA A 334 22.89 -29.92 -5.63
N ALA A 335 22.51 -29.02 -4.71
CA ALA A 335 22.01 -29.37 -3.39
C ALA A 335 20.86 -28.43 -3.00
N TRP A 336 19.93 -28.94 -2.19
CA TRP A 336 18.86 -28.20 -1.61
C TRP A 336 19.38 -27.33 -0.47
N ALA A 337 18.90 -26.10 -0.39
CA ALA A 337 19.14 -25.22 0.74
C ALA A 337 18.49 -25.80 2.01
N THR A 338 19.15 -25.68 3.13
CA THR A 338 18.60 -25.98 4.46
C THR A 338 18.31 -24.69 5.24
N SER A 339 18.85 -23.59 4.79
CA SER A 339 18.51 -22.24 5.31
C SER A 339 18.91 -21.16 4.32
N ALA A 340 18.14 -20.08 4.30
CA ALA A 340 18.47 -18.84 3.62
C ALA A 340 18.25 -17.67 4.60
N VAL A 341 19.30 -16.88 4.81
CA VAL A 341 19.28 -15.75 5.75
C VAL A 341 20.02 -14.56 5.16
N ILE A 342 19.67 -13.38 5.61
CA ILE A 342 20.43 -12.17 5.31
C ILE A 342 21.52 -11.99 6.36
N SER A 343 22.78 -12.04 5.92
CA SER A 343 23.95 -11.78 6.79
C SER A 343 24.27 -10.30 6.91
N TYR A 344 23.84 -9.49 5.95
CA TYR A 344 23.96 -8.04 5.95
C TYR A 344 22.86 -7.41 5.09
N SER A 345 22.29 -6.29 5.52
CA SER A 345 21.30 -5.53 4.74
C SER A 345 21.42 -4.04 4.98
N ASN A 346 21.20 -3.26 3.93
CA ASN A 346 20.96 -1.83 3.96
C ASN A 346 19.88 -1.45 2.92
N SER A 347 19.61 -0.18 2.72
CA SER A 347 18.57 0.27 1.78
C SER A 347 18.90 0.06 0.29
N ARG A 348 20.08 -0.44 -0.08
CA ARG A 348 20.52 -0.63 -1.47
C ARG A 348 20.75 -2.07 -1.84
N MET A 349 21.17 -2.90 -0.88
CA MET A 349 21.54 -4.29 -1.13
C MET A 349 21.47 -5.12 0.15
N SER A 350 21.46 -6.44 -0.01
CA SER A 350 21.71 -7.40 1.05
C SER A 350 22.73 -8.46 0.62
N TRP A 351 23.34 -9.10 1.61
CA TRP A 351 24.10 -10.33 1.42
C TRP A 351 23.22 -11.50 1.82
N LEU A 352 22.81 -12.27 0.81
CA LEU A 352 22.05 -13.51 1.00
C LEU A 352 23.02 -14.64 1.26
N ARG A 353 22.91 -15.26 2.43
CA ARG A 353 23.65 -16.46 2.81
C ARG A 353 22.71 -17.66 2.73
N ILE A 354 23.14 -18.68 1.99
CA ILE A 354 22.42 -19.96 1.86
C ILE A 354 23.32 -21.06 2.39
N SER A 355 22.76 -21.93 3.22
CA SER A 355 23.42 -23.12 3.75
C SER A 355 22.70 -24.38 3.27
N TRP A 356 23.42 -25.50 3.22
CA TRP A 356 22.89 -26.82 2.85
C TRP A 356 23.55 -27.93 3.64
N SER A 357 22.99 -29.16 3.57
CA SER A 357 23.57 -30.36 4.16
C SER A 357 24.46 -31.09 3.15
N GLY A 358 25.60 -31.62 3.62
CA GLY A 358 26.59 -32.31 2.79
C GLY A 358 27.51 -31.36 2.01
N ALA A 359 28.69 -31.84 1.65
CA ALA A 359 29.65 -31.05 0.91
C ALA A 359 29.34 -31.08 -0.59
N VAL A 360 29.08 -29.90 -1.16
CA VAL A 360 28.96 -29.70 -2.60
C VAL A 360 30.03 -28.71 -3.01
N GLY A 361 31.01 -29.17 -3.76
CA GLY A 361 32.12 -28.36 -4.22
C GLY A 361 33.19 -28.05 -3.19
N ALA A 362 34.06 -27.12 -3.52
CA ALA A 362 35.15 -26.64 -2.69
C ALA A 362 34.99 -25.13 -2.43
N VAL A 363 35.54 -24.68 -1.33
CA VAL A 363 35.57 -23.23 -0.96
C VAL A 363 36.19 -22.42 -2.11
N ASN A 364 35.66 -21.21 -2.31
CA ASN A 364 36.01 -20.26 -3.40
C ASN A 364 35.48 -20.62 -4.79
N HIS A 365 34.54 -21.55 -4.91
CA HIS A 365 33.82 -21.76 -6.17
C HIS A 365 32.64 -20.78 -6.31
N VAL A 366 32.31 -20.46 -7.58
CA VAL A 366 31.10 -19.75 -7.91
C VAL A 366 29.94 -20.76 -7.95
N MET A 367 28.89 -20.44 -7.24
CA MET A 367 27.69 -21.25 -7.14
C MET A 367 26.51 -20.45 -7.69
N ARG A 368 25.66 -21.08 -8.48
CA ARG A 368 24.37 -20.51 -8.86
C ARG A 368 23.35 -20.75 -7.75
N ILE A 369 22.59 -19.72 -7.44
CA ILE A 369 21.44 -19.77 -6.56
C ILE A 369 20.19 -19.62 -7.42
N TYR A 370 19.27 -20.58 -7.34
CA TYR A 370 18.05 -20.55 -8.12
C TYR A 370 16.85 -21.11 -7.33
N SER A 371 15.66 -20.67 -7.71
CA SER A 371 14.40 -21.22 -7.22
C SER A 371 14.11 -22.51 -7.99
N ALA A 372 13.76 -23.57 -7.28
CA ALA A 372 13.42 -24.86 -7.86
C ALA A 372 11.93 -25.20 -7.78
N HIS A 373 11.12 -24.37 -7.09
CA HIS A 373 9.68 -24.55 -6.96
C HIS A 373 8.92 -23.33 -7.46
N ALA A 374 7.80 -23.58 -8.14
CA ALA A 374 6.97 -22.53 -8.74
C ALA A 374 6.39 -21.54 -7.73
N ASN A 375 6.27 -21.91 -6.45
CA ASN A 375 5.68 -21.10 -5.40
C ASN A 375 6.71 -20.51 -4.43
N THR A 376 8.02 -20.73 -4.66
CA THR A 376 9.07 -20.13 -3.84
C THR A 376 9.07 -18.62 -4.02
N ARG A 377 9.14 -17.89 -2.91
CA ARG A 377 9.19 -16.43 -2.90
C ARG A 377 10.35 -15.94 -2.04
N LEU A 378 11.04 -14.96 -2.54
CA LEU A 378 12.06 -14.21 -1.82
C LEU A 378 11.58 -12.80 -1.62
N GLN A 379 11.23 -12.48 -0.39
CA GLN A 379 10.56 -11.21 -0.10
C GLN A 379 11.45 -10.30 0.74
N TRP A 380 11.69 -9.10 0.24
CA TRP A 380 12.32 -8.00 0.97
C TRP A 380 11.29 -6.94 1.27
N SER A 381 11.00 -6.72 2.56
CA SER A 381 9.99 -5.77 3.01
C SER A 381 10.61 -4.64 3.82
N ALA A 382 10.37 -3.41 3.40
CA ALA A 382 10.70 -2.17 4.09
C ALA A 382 9.44 -1.30 4.27
N GLU A 383 8.28 -1.94 4.48
CA GLU A 383 7.00 -1.25 4.71
C GLU A 383 7.03 -0.38 5.97
N LEU A 384 6.02 0.51 6.12
CA LEU A 384 5.95 1.51 7.18
C LEU A 384 5.22 0.98 8.42
#